data_38d62355068bf2302e816b5b16926bae
#
_entry.id   38d62355068bf2302e816b5b16926bae
#
_cell.length_a   1.000
_cell.length_b   1.000
_cell.length_c   1.000
_cell.angle_alpha   90.00
_cell.angle_beta   90.00
_cell.angle_gamma   90.00
#
_symmetry.space_group_name_H-M   'P 1'
#
loop_
_entity.id
_entity.type
_entity.pdbx_description
1 polymer ?
#
loop_
_entity_poly.entity_id
_entity_poly.type
_entity_poly.pdbx_seq_one_letter_code
_entity_poly.pdbx_strand_id
1 'polypeptide(L)'
;MKLGYCSDYHHLVRKFRRRHAGRRRQIARIIIDGYNLIGVSHANLAAERERLVWALSEYRGKKGNDITVVFDGWKSGGRFPESQVTGGIRVIYTRLGDTADSVIKEIVGNRKEEWIVVTSDRDIASFVWASGSVPVSAGRFERLLERAVDASSGERGDCGEDDADGECGGERRGRPRTPSRKEKALLRVLKKL
;
A
#
# COMPACT_ATOMS: atom_id res chain seq x y z
N MET A 1 31.76 -4.11 12.45
CA MET A 1 31.63 -4.16 10.98
C MET A 1 30.16 -4.13 10.61
N LYS A 2 29.59 -2.92 10.40
CA LYS A 2 28.24 -2.72 9.86
C LYS A 2 28.41 -2.37 8.39
N LEU A 3 28.48 -3.36 7.53
CA LEU A 3 28.68 -3.18 6.10
C LEU A 3 27.47 -3.69 5.32
N GLY A 4 26.80 -2.77 4.64
CA GLY A 4 26.27 -3.07 3.33
C GLY A 4 24.81 -3.49 3.19
N TYR A 5 23.95 -3.47 4.21
CA TYR A 5 22.58 -4.02 4.10
C TYR A 5 21.51 -3.02 3.61
N CYS A 6 21.84 -1.75 3.44
CA CYS A 6 20.86 -0.71 3.14
C CYS A 6 20.53 -0.53 1.64
N SER A 7 21.19 -1.27 0.72
CA SER A 7 21.14 -1.00 -0.71
C SER A 7 20.19 -1.91 -1.51
N ASP A 8 19.91 -3.13 -1.02
CA ASP A 8 19.33 -4.18 -1.88
C ASP A 8 17.88 -3.93 -2.27
N TYR A 9 17.02 -3.60 -1.30
CA TYR A 9 15.60 -3.36 -1.57
C TYR A 9 15.37 -2.05 -2.34
N HIS A 10 16.18 -1.04 -2.04
CA HIS A 10 16.08 0.24 -2.72
C HIS A 10 16.46 0.14 -4.20
N HIS A 11 17.46 -0.70 -4.52
CA HIS A 11 17.86 -0.97 -5.89
C HIS A 11 16.75 -1.68 -6.67
N LEU A 12 16.05 -2.62 -6.04
CA LEU A 12 14.93 -3.34 -6.63
C LEU A 12 13.79 -2.38 -7.04
N VAL A 13 13.45 -1.42 -6.19
CA VAL A 13 12.40 -0.43 -6.48
C VAL A 13 12.85 0.58 -7.54
N ARG A 14 14.12 1.02 -7.54
CA ARG A 14 14.65 1.96 -8.54
C ARG A 14 14.71 1.41 -9.96
N LYS A 15 15.02 0.12 -10.12
CA LYS A 15 15.17 -0.51 -11.45
C LYS A 15 13.86 -0.52 -12.24
N PHE A 16 12.73 -0.60 -11.54
CA PHE A 16 11.39 -0.57 -12.14
C PHE A 16 11.04 0.81 -12.72
N ARG A 17 11.48 1.86 -12.06
CA ARG A 17 11.13 3.26 -12.35
C ARG A 17 11.55 3.73 -13.76
N ARG A 18 12.64 3.19 -14.31
CA ARG A 18 13.15 3.62 -15.61
C ARG A 18 12.26 3.23 -16.80
N ARG A 19 11.33 2.28 -16.62
CA ARG A 19 10.49 1.77 -17.72
C ARG A 19 9.17 2.54 -17.90
N HIS A 20 8.76 3.41 -16.97
CA HIS A 20 7.43 4.04 -16.94
C HIS A 20 7.45 5.58 -17.03
N ALA A 21 8.56 6.20 -17.42
CA ALA A 21 8.75 7.66 -17.44
C ALA A 21 7.99 8.41 -18.56
N GLY A 22 6.97 7.84 -19.15
CA GLY A 22 6.37 8.31 -20.39
C GLY A 22 5.08 9.16 -20.32
N ARG A 23 4.47 9.47 -19.17
CA ARG A 23 3.31 10.38 -19.08
C ARG A 23 3.28 11.15 -17.76
N ARG A 24 3.07 12.48 -17.84
CA ARG A 24 2.93 13.43 -16.71
C ARG A 24 1.59 13.29 -15.92
N ARG A 25 1.05 12.09 -15.72
CA ARG A 25 0.11 11.86 -14.61
C ARG A 25 0.93 11.77 -13.34
N GLN A 26 0.52 12.41 -12.27
CA GLN A 26 1.11 12.19 -10.94
C GLN A 26 0.81 10.73 -10.53
N ILE A 27 1.67 9.82 -10.98
CA ILE A 27 1.58 8.40 -10.65
C ILE A 27 1.81 8.28 -9.15
N ALA A 28 0.80 7.83 -8.43
CA ALA A 28 0.94 7.54 -7.02
C ALA A 28 1.79 6.27 -6.85
N ARG A 29 2.70 6.31 -5.88
CA ARG A 29 3.52 5.15 -5.51
C ARG A 29 2.93 4.54 -4.26
N ILE A 30 2.55 3.29 -4.36
CA ILE A 30 1.85 2.57 -3.31
C ILE A 30 2.74 1.41 -2.87
N ILE A 31 2.98 1.32 -1.56
CA ILE A 31 3.55 0.14 -0.93
C ILE A 31 2.48 -0.51 -0.09
N ILE A 32 2.35 -1.81 -0.22
CA ILE A 32 1.34 -2.59 0.47
C ILE A 32 2.02 -3.65 1.32
N ASP A 33 1.69 -3.69 2.60
CA ASP A 33 1.96 -4.83 3.46
C ASP A 33 0.99 -5.94 3.08
N GLY A 34 1.50 -6.96 2.39
CA GLY A 34 0.67 -7.99 1.78
C GLY A 34 -0.11 -8.80 2.80
N TYR A 35 0.53 -9.24 3.89
CA TYR A 35 -0.15 -10.05 4.90
C TYR A 35 -1.09 -9.25 5.80
N ASN A 36 -0.85 -7.96 5.95
CA ASN A 36 -1.76 -7.07 6.66
C ASN A 36 -3.06 -6.85 5.87
N LEU A 37 -2.99 -6.92 4.54
CA LEU A 37 -4.16 -6.75 3.67
C LEU A 37 -4.97 -8.05 3.52
N ILE A 38 -4.33 -9.23 3.35
CA ILE A 38 -5.04 -10.51 3.18
C ILE A 38 -5.45 -11.17 4.51
N GLY A 39 -4.90 -10.72 5.65
CA GLY A 39 -5.07 -11.39 6.94
C GLY A 39 -4.28 -12.70 7.08
N VAL A 40 -3.93 -13.07 8.32
CA VAL A 40 -3.01 -14.20 8.59
C VAL A 40 -3.73 -15.55 8.79
N SER A 41 -5.05 -15.55 8.82
CA SER A 41 -5.86 -16.71 9.27
C SER A 41 -6.28 -17.68 8.16
N HIS A 42 -5.73 -17.55 6.96
CA HIS A 42 -6.17 -18.38 5.83
C HIS A 42 -5.35 -19.65 5.67
N ALA A 43 -6.04 -20.77 5.51
CA ALA A 43 -5.43 -22.10 5.30
C ALA A 43 -4.59 -22.17 4.00
N ASN A 44 -4.85 -21.30 3.01
CA ASN A 44 -4.15 -21.28 1.73
C ASN A 44 -3.59 -19.89 1.39
N LEU A 45 -2.53 -19.51 2.08
CA LEU A 45 -1.84 -18.22 1.87
C LEU A 45 -1.29 -18.03 0.43
N ALA A 46 -1.00 -19.12 -0.29
CA ALA A 46 -0.52 -19.02 -1.66
C ALA A 46 -1.63 -18.51 -2.59
N ALA A 47 -2.81 -19.10 -2.51
CA ALA A 47 -3.96 -18.67 -3.30
C ALA A 47 -4.39 -17.23 -2.96
N GLU A 48 -4.35 -16.84 -1.67
CA GLU A 48 -4.71 -15.47 -1.28
C GLU A 48 -3.69 -14.44 -1.80
N ARG A 49 -2.40 -14.77 -1.82
CA ARG A 49 -1.38 -13.92 -2.46
C ARG A 49 -1.65 -13.73 -3.96
N GLU A 50 -1.98 -14.81 -4.65
CA GLU A 50 -2.29 -14.76 -6.09
C GLU A 50 -3.54 -13.92 -6.36
N ARG A 51 -4.61 -14.09 -5.57
CA ARG A 51 -5.83 -13.28 -5.66
C ARG A 51 -5.55 -11.80 -5.43
N LEU A 52 -4.77 -11.48 -4.40
CA LEU A 52 -4.38 -10.10 -4.12
C LEU A 52 -3.60 -9.49 -5.28
N VAL A 53 -2.59 -10.19 -5.79
CA VAL A 53 -1.77 -9.71 -6.92
C VAL A 53 -2.63 -9.51 -8.17
N TRP A 54 -3.56 -10.42 -8.44
CA TRP A 54 -4.51 -10.29 -9.53
C TRP A 54 -5.39 -9.03 -9.37
N ALA A 55 -6.04 -8.85 -8.22
CA ALA A 55 -6.89 -7.70 -7.94
C ALA A 55 -6.13 -6.36 -8.04
N LEU A 56 -4.90 -6.33 -7.53
CA LEU A 56 -4.03 -5.16 -7.65
C LEU A 56 -3.60 -4.88 -9.10
N SER A 57 -3.43 -5.91 -9.92
CA SER A 57 -3.13 -5.76 -11.35
C SER A 57 -4.29 -5.09 -12.08
N GLU A 58 -5.53 -5.54 -11.83
CA GLU A 58 -6.74 -4.91 -12.36
C GLU A 58 -6.87 -3.44 -11.91
N TYR A 59 -6.69 -3.19 -10.61
CA TYR A 59 -6.70 -1.85 -10.06
C TYR A 59 -5.65 -0.94 -10.70
N ARG A 60 -4.43 -1.44 -10.86
CA ARG A 60 -3.34 -0.72 -11.53
C ARG A 60 -3.68 -0.40 -12.99
N GLY A 61 -4.27 -1.34 -13.71
CA GLY A 61 -4.71 -1.14 -15.10
C GLY A 61 -5.64 0.07 -15.24
N LYS A 62 -6.53 0.27 -14.28
CA LYS A 62 -7.50 1.39 -14.27
C LYS A 62 -6.89 2.71 -13.81
N LYS A 63 -6.08 2.68 -12.77
CA LYS A 63 -5.55 3.89 -12.09
C LYS A 63 -4.18 4.33 -12.60
N GLY A 64 -3.38 3.41 -13.11
CA GLY A 64 -2.02 3.66 -13.59
C GLY A 64 -1.00 3.91 -12.47
N ASN A 65 -1.32 3.54 -11.23
CA ASN A 65 -0.46 3.70 -10.07
C ASN A 65 0.72 2.70 -10.09
N ASP A 66 1.81 3.08 -9.46
CA ASP A 66 3.00 2.22 -9.29
C ASP A 66 2.87 1.47 -7.96
N ILE A 67 2.66 0.15 -8.03
CA ILE A 67 2.31 -0.66 -6.86
C ILE A 67 3.41 -1.66 -6.55
N THR A 68 3.82 -1.69 -5.29
CA THR A 68 4.75 -2.66 -4.72
C THR A 68 4.07 -3.35 -3.54
N VAL A 69 4.04 -4.67 -3.55
CA VAL A 69 3.56 -5.50 -2.43
C VAL A 69 4.76 -6.14 -1.77
N VAL A 70 4.80 -6.12 -0.45
CA VAL A 70 5.85 -6.77 0.35
C VAL A 70 5.21 -7.90 1.14
N PHE A 71 5.75 -9.09 0.99
CA PHE A 71 5.39 -10.28 1.77
C PHE A 71 6.57 -10.73 2.62
N ASP A 72 6.28 -11.13 3.86
CA ASP A 72 7.28 -11.78 4.69
C ASP A 72 7.74 -13.10 4.08
N GLY A 73 9.05 -13.23 3.90
CA GLY A 73 9.69 -14.42 3.33
C GLY A 73 9.86 -15.59 4.30
N TRP A 74 9.40 -15.50 5.55
CA TRP A 74 9.62 -16.53 6.57
C TRP A 74 9.03 -17.90 6.21
N LYS A 75 8.05 -17.97 5.31
CA LYS A 75 7.46 -19.21 4.82
C LYS A 75 8.04 -19.72 3.49
N SER A 76 8.67 -18.85 2.70
CA SER A 76 9.14 -19.18 1.35
C SER A 76 10.36 -18.37 0.92
N GLY A 77 10.90 -17.53 1.81
CA GLY A 77 12.04 -16.66 1.51
C GLY A 77 13.35 -17.41 1.43
N GLY A 78 14.12 -17.11 0.39
CA GLY A 78 15.48 -17.55 0.24
C GLY A 78 16.48 -16.74 1.08
N ARG A 79 17.76 -17.01 0.88
CA ARG A 79 18.88 -16.27 1.51
C ARG A 79 18.96 -14.80 1.06
N PHE A 80 18.37 -14.49 -0.09
CA PHE A 80 18.33 -13.17 -0.71
C PHE A 80 16.88 -12.73 -0.91
N PRO A 81 16.62 -11.41 -0.90
CA PRO A 81 15.29 -10.92 -1.21
C PRO A 81 14.96 -11.22 -2.67
N GLU A 82 13.78 -11.77 -2.88
CA GLU A 82 13.27 -12.04 -4.22
C GLU A 82 12.29 -10.94 -4.64
N SER A 83 12.44 -10.43 -5.85
CA SER A 83 11.44 -9.55 -6.42
C SER A 83 11.04 -10.01 -7.81
N GLN A 84 9.74 -10.11 -8.01
CA GLN A 84 9.15 -10.42 -9.31
C GLN A 84 8.16 -9.34 -9.72
N VAL A 85 7.86 -9.28 -11.02
CA VAL A 85 6.83 -8.39 -11.56
C VAL A 85 5.76 -9.24 -12.19
N THR A 86 4.57 -9.20 -11.63
CA THR A 86 3.41 -9.97 -12.09
C THR A 86 2.26 -8.99 -12.34
N GLY A 87 1.66 -9.00 -13.55
CA GLY A 87 0.59 -8.08 -13.92
C GLY A 87 0.98 -6.58 -13.80
N GLY A 88 2.27 -6.28 -13.86
CA GLY A 88 2.81 -4.94 -13.65
C GLY A 88 2.96 -4.55 -12.18
N ILE A 89 2.55 -5.39 -11.24
CA ILE A 89 2.75 -5.24 -9.80
C ILE A 89 4.12 -5.77 -9.44
N ARG A 90 4.87 -5.03 -8.63
CA ARG A 90 6.09 -5.52 -8.03
C ARG A 90 5.75 -6.29 -6.76
N VAL A 91 6.14 -7.53 -6.70
CA VAL A 91 6.04 -8.37 -5.51
C VAL A 91 7.44 -8.58 -4.95
N ILE A 92 7.64 -8.26 -3.68
CA ILE A 92 8.88 -8.45 -2.95
C ILE A 92 8.62 -9.49 -1.86
N TYR A 93 9.41 -10.54 -1.84
CA TYR A 93 9.52 -11.47 -0.72
C TYR A 93 10.75 -11.11 0.08
N THR A 94 10.59 -10.89 1.38
CA THR A 94 11.74 -10.60 2.24
C THR A 94 12.62 -11.84 2.36
N ARG A 95 13.89 -11.64 2.62
CA ARG A 95 14.77 -12.78 2.94
C ARG A 95 14.43 -13.36 4.31
N LEU A 96 14.90 -14.56 4.56
CA LEU A 96 14.75 -15.21 5.86
C LEU A 96 15.41 -14.35 6.96
N GLY A 97 14.62 -14.00 7.99
CA GLY A 97 15.06 -13.15 9.10
C GLY A 97 14.74 -11.66 8.97
N ASP A 98 14.32 -11.18 7.80
CA ASP A 98 13.78 -9.82 7.63
C ASP A 98 12.26 -9.84 7.67
N THR A 99 11.68 -8.83 8.28
CA THR A 99 10.23 -8.63 8.31
C THR A 99 9.78 -7.66 7.20
N ALA A 100 8.54 -7.79 6.74
CA ALA A 100 7.93 -6.85 5.80
C ALA A 100 8.00 -5.42 6.34
N ASP A 101 7.79 -5.22 7.64
CA ASP A 101 7.93 -3.95 8.35
C ASP A 101 9.28 -3.29 8.13
N SER A 102 10.35 -4.05 8.33
CA SER A 102 11.73 -3.55 8.18
C SER A 102 11.98 -3.07 6.75
N VAL A 103 11.53 -3.85 5.79
CA VAL A 103 11.68 -3.55 4.36
C VAL A 103 10.84 -2.35 3.95
N ILE A 104 9.59 -2.24 4.42
CA ILE A 104 8.73 -1.08 4.16
C ILE A 104 9.37 0.18 4.75
N LYS A 105 9.85 0.13 6.00
CA LYS A 105 10.53 1.25 6.66
C LYS A 105 11.81 1.66 5.92
N GLU A 106 12.58 0.71 5.41
CA GLU A 106 13.78 0.98 4.62
C GLU A 106 13.44 1.70 3.30
N ILE A 107 12.46 1.22 2.56
CA ILE A 107 12.03 1.82 1.29
C ILE A 107 11.50 3.25 1.49
N VAL A 108 10.64 3.44 2.51
CA VAL A 108 10.01 4.72 2.82
C VAL A 108 10.99 5.71 3.45
N GLY A 109 11.93 5.25 4.25
CA GLY A 109 12.92 6.09 4.93
C GLY A 109 13.87 6.81 3.98
N ASN A 110 13.96 6.39 2.74
CA ASN A 110 14.74 7.08 1.72
C ASN A 110 13.97 8.30 1.21
N ARG A 111 14.18 9.45 1.86
CA ARG A 111 13.43 10.72 1.80
C ARG A 111 13.24 11.37 0.42
N LYS A 112 13.63 10.74 -0.66
CA LYS A 112 13.54 11.33 -2.01
C LYS A 112 12.15 11.22 -2.63
N GLU A 113 11.23 10.47 -2.03
CA GLU A 113 9.96 10.10 -2.65
C GLU A 113 8.83 10.06 -1.63
N GLU A 114 7.66 10.58 -2.00
CA GLU A 114 6.44 10.47 -1.23
C GLU A 114 5.76 9.13 -1.55
N TRP A 115 5.49 8.32 -0.53
CA TRP A 115 4.85 7.03 -0.65
C TRP A 115 3.46 7.04 -0.04
N ILE A 116 2.58 6.24 -0.59
CA ILE A 116 1.32 5.82 0.04
C ILE A 116 1.58 4.41 0.58
N VAL A 117 1.44 4.22 1.88
CA VAL A 117 1.71 2.93 2.50
C VAL A 117 0.41 2.35 3.05
N VAL A 118 0.03 1.19 2.53
CA VAL A 118 -1.17 0.47 2.99
C VAL A 118 -0.78 -0.48 4.11
N THR A 119 -1.22 -0.17 5.32
CA THR A 119 -0.99 -0.98 6.52
C THR A 119 -2.00 -0.62 7.60
N SER A 120 -2.36 -1.57 8.46
CA SER A 120 -3.12 -1.34 9.69
C SER A 120 -2.22 -1.33 10.93
N ASP A 121 -0.91 -1.58 10.75
CA ASP A 121 0.06 -1.50 11.82
C ASP A 121 0.33 -0.04 12.22
N ARG A 122 0.18 0.26 13.52
CA ARG A 122 0.34 1.62 14.06
C ARG A 122 1.79 2.08 14.06
N ASP A 123 2.74 1.17 14.23
CA ASP A 123 4.17 1.50 14.27
C ASP A 123 4.66 1.86 12.87
N ILE A 124 4.28 1.08 11.86
CA ILE A 124 4.54 1.41 10.46
C ILE A 124 3.87 2.74 10.10
N ALA A 125 2.59 2.92 10.44
CA ALA A 125 1.85 4.14 10.13
C ALA A 125 2.49 5.39 10.76
N SER A 126 2.97 5.30 12.00
CA SER A 126 3.67 6.38 12.69
C SER A 126 4.99 6.74 12.00
N PHE A 127 5.77 5.73 11.63
CA PHE A 127 7.02 5.92 10.90
C PHE A 127 6.79 6.56 9.52
N VAL A 128 5.77 6.10 8.79
CA VAL A 128 5.39 6.62 7.48
C VAL A 128 5.02 8.10 7.55
N TRP A 129 4.25 8.51 8.58
CA TRP A 129 3.96 9.92 8.82
C TRP A 129 5.22 10.74 9.10
N ALA A 130 6.11 10.23 9.92
CA ALA A 130 7.38 10.90 10.26
C ALA A 130 8.29 11.07 9.03
N SER A 131 8.22 10.14 8.08
CA SER A 131 8.98 10.16 6.82
C SER A 131 8.37 11.06 5.73
N GLY A 132 7.24 11.75 6.01
CA GLY A 132 6.58 12.61 5.03
C GLY A 132 5.73 11.86 4.00
N SER A 133 5.51 10.57 4.19
CA SER A 133 4.65 9.71 3.41
C SER A 133 3.27 9.58 4.07
N VAL A 134 2.29 8.97 3.39
CA VAL A 134 0.91 8.92 3.88
C VAL A 134 0.48 7.47 4.09
N PRO A 135 0.18 7.03 5.32
CA PRO A 135 -0.38 5.72 5.58
C PRO A 135 -1.89 5.71 5.28
N VAL A 136 -2.35 4.61 4.72
CA VAL A 136 -3.76 4.29 4.47
C VAL A 136 -4.05 2.95 5.15
N SER A 137 -5.14 2.84 5.90
CA SER A 137 -5.50 1.58 6.55
C SER A 137 -5.86 0.51 5.52
N ALA A 138 -5.53 -0.76 5.81
CA ALA A 138 -5.82 -1.91 4.95
C ALA A 138 -7.30 -1.97 4.56
N GLY A 139 -8.21 -1.90 5.52
CA GLY A 139 -9.65 -1.98 5.25
C GLY A 139 -10.20 -0.80 4.40
N ARG A 140 -9.55 0.39 4.46
CA ARG A 140 -9.93 1.50 3.57
C ARG A 140 -9.45 1.27 2.14
N PHE A 141 -8.26 0.72 1.98
CA PHE A 141 -7.72 0.39 0.67
C PHE A 141 -8.45 -0.80 0.04
N GLU A 142 -8.82 -1.79 0.83
CA GLU A 142 -9.62 -2.94 0.42
C GLU A 142 -10.95 -2.51 -0.21
N ARG A 143 -11.69 -1.63 0.45
CA ARG A 143 -12.93 -1.03 -0.13
C ARG A 143 -12.70 -0.31 -1.46
N LEU A 144 -11.55 0.35 -1.64
CA LEU A 144 -11.19 0.98 -2.91
C LEU A 144 -10.86 -0.06 -3.99
N LEU A 145 -10.21 -1.13 -3.60
CA LEU A 145 -9.86 -2.24 -4.48
C LEU A 145 -11.12 -2.97 -4.97
N GLU A 146 -12.04 -3.31 -4.07
CA GLU A 146 -13.34 -3.92 -4.37
C GLU A 146 -14.14 -3.08 -5.37
N ARG A 147 -14.36 -1.80 -5.08
CA ARG A 147 -15.04 -0.89 -6.00
C ARG A 147 -14.39 -0.81 -7.37
N ALA A 148 -13.09 -0.92 -7.44
CA ALA A 148 -12.37 -0.90 -8.70
C ALA A 148 -12.53 -2.21 -9.47
N VAL A 149 -12.63 -3.35 -8.80
CA VAL A 149 -12.89 -4.65 -9.41
C VAL A 149 -14.34 -4.75 -9.86
N ASP A 150 -15.32 -4.37 -9.03
CA ASP A 150 -16.76 -4.41 -9.34
C ASP A 150 -17.14 -3.52 -10.51
N ALA A 151 -16.50 -2.37 -10.65
CA ALA A 151 -16.70 -1.51 -11.83
C ALA A 151 -16.28 -2.17 -13.16
N SER A 152 -15.65 -3.34 -13.14
CA SER A 152 -15.35 -4.15 -14.33
C SER A 152 -16.43 -5.18 -14.65
N SER A 153 -17.23 -5.57 -13.66
CA SER A 153 -18.32 -6.55 -13.82
C SER A 153 -19.67 -5.95 -14.25
N GLY A 154 -19.74 -4.64 -14.47
CA GLY A 154 -20.90 -4.01 -15.13
C GLY A 154 -22.12 -3.75 -14.26
N GLU A 155 -22.07 -4.00 -12.96
CA GLU A 155 -23.16 -3.66 -12.03
C GLU A 155 -22.93 -2.30 -11.38
N ARG A 156 -23.70 -1.30 -11.86
CA ARG A 156 -23.82 0.00 -11.22
C ARG A 156 -24.67 -0.14 -9.96
N GLY A 157 -24.08 -0.53 -8.86
CA GLY A 157 -24.65 -0.35 -7.54
C GLY A 157 -24.36 1.08 -7.08
N ASP A 158 -25.33 1.96 -7.25
CA ASP A 158 -25.40 3.24 -6.56
C ASP A 158 -25.56 2.94 -5.06
N CYS A 159 -24.50 3.08 -4.30
CA CYS A 159 -24.52 3.02 -2.84
C CYS A 159 -23.88 4.28 -2.31
N GLY A 160 -24.74 5.11 -1.70
CA GLY A 160 -24.47 6.40 -1.11
C GLY A 160 -23.24 6.47 -0.21
N GLU A 161 -22.69 7.65 -0.20
CA GLU A 161 -21.66 8.11 0.70
C GLU A 161 -22.19 8.06 2.15
N ASP A 162 -21.80 7.03 2.91
CA ASP A 162 -21.93 7.03 4.35
C ASP A 162 -20.52 6.84 4.95
N ASP A 163 -19.77 7.94 4.97
CA ASP A 163 -18.57 8.09 5.80
C ASP A 163 -19.01 8.35 7.26
N ALA A 164 -19.42 7.30 7.95
CA ALA A 164 -19.73 7.36 9.38
C ALA A 164 -18.91 6.32 10.14
N ASP A 165 -17.64 6.62 10.40
CA ASP A 165 -16.99 6.10 11.61
C ASP A 165 -17.53 6.92 12.79
N GLY A 166 -18.75 6.58 13.22
CA GLY A 166 -19.44 7.19 14.34
C GLY A 166 -19.00 6.58 15.66
N GLU A 167 -18.11 7.23 16.38
CA GLU A 167 -18.16 7.18 17.84
C GLU A 167 -19.36 8.01 18.29
N CYS A 168 -20.35 7.34 18.89
CA CYS A 168 -21.45 7.96 19.59
C CYS A 168 -20.95 8.80 20.75
N GLY A 169 -21.11 10.11 20.69
CA GLY A 169 -20.80 11.04 21.76
C GLY A 169 -21.30 12.45 21.47
N GLY A 170 -22.54 12.76 21.91
CA GLY A 170 -22.94 14.09 22.34
C GLY A 170 -22.96 15.21 21.31
N GLU A 171 -24.17 15.56 20.86
CA GLU A 171 -24.48 16.81 20.16
C GLU A 171 -23.88 18.03 20.87
N ARG A 172 -22.86 18.62 20.30
CA ARG A 172 -22.56 20.05 20.44
C ARG A 172 -22.39 20.60 19.04
N ARG A 173 -23.31 21.45 18.60
CA ARG A 173 -23.20 22.29 17.40
C ARG A 173 -21.96 23.15 17.52
N GLY A 174 -20.79 22.59 17.20
CA GLY A 174 -19.52 23.29 17.08
C GLY A 174 -19.28 23.71 15.64
N ARG A 175 -18.61 24.85 15.44
CA ARG A 175 -18.15 25.36 14.14
C ARG A 175 -17.51 24.24 13.31
N PRO A 176 -17.66 24.21 11.97
CA PRO A 176 -17.05 23.19 11.11
C PRO A 176 -15.55 23.12 11.38
N ARG A 177 -15.10 21.96 11.83
CA ARG A 177 -13.72 21.71 12.21
C ARG A 177 -12.86 21.70 10.97
N THR A 178 -11.94 22.64 10.84
CA THR A 178 -10.96 22.65 9.76
C THR A 178 -10.11 21.37 9.83
N PRO A 179 -10.06 20.56 8.75
CA PRO A 179 -9.35 19.29 8.76
C PRO A 179 -7.86 19.50 9.08
N SER A 180 -7.32 18.64 9.91
CA SER A 180 -5.91 18.63 10.32
C SER A 180 -4.97 18.47 9.11
N ARG A 181 -3.67 18.77 9.30
CA ARG A 181 -2.67 18.56 8.24
C ARG A 181 -2.65 17.12 7.74
N LYS A 182 -2.81 16.16 8.66
CA LYS A 182 -2.87 14.71 8.34
C LYS A 182 -4.11 14.37 7.54
N GLU A 183 -5.28 14.87 7.94
CA GLU A 183 -6.54 14.65 7.20
C GLU A 183 -6.49 15.24 5.79
N LYS A 184 -5.93 16.45 5.64
CA LYS A 184 -5.74 17.05 4.30
C LYS A 184 -4.81 16.21 3.42
N ALA A 185 -3.74 15.67 3.98
CA ALA A 185 -2.82 14.79 3.26
C ALA A 185 -3.53 13.49 2.84
N LEU A 186 -4.27 12.87 3.76
CA LEU A 186 -5.05 11.66 3.49
C LEU A 186 -6.10 11.88 2.38
N LEU A 187 -6.89 12.96 2.47
CA LEU A 187 -7.88 13.31 1.44
C LEU A 187 -7.23 13.54 0.06
N ARG A 188 -6.06 14.16 0.02
CA ARG A 188 -5.30 14.35 -1.23
C ARG A 188 -4.86 13.02 -1.84
N VAL A 189 -4.43 12.09 -1.00
CA VAL A 189 -4.00 10.75 -1.41
C VAL A 189 -5.17 9.92 -1.91
N LEU A 190 -6.30 9.95 -1.20
CA LEU A 190 -7.50 9.20 -1.60
C LEU A 190 -8.04 9.62 -2.98
N LYS A 191 -7.86 10.87 -3.37
CA LYS A 191 -8.20 11.34 -4.73
C LYS A 191 -7.28 10.77 -5.81
N LYS A 192 -6.08 10.32 -5.45
CA LYS A 192 -5.12 9.70 -6.37
C LYS A 192 -5.30 8.18 -6.47
N LEU A 193 -5.88 7.58 -5.44
CA LEU A 193 -6.27 6.17 -5.38
C LEU A 193 -7.61 5.93 -6.08
#